data_2aecf541fc04dc41de71d4ea5534916c
#
_entry.id   2aecf541fc04dc41de71d4ea5534916c
#
_cell.length_a   1.000
_cell.length_b   1.000
_cell.length_c   1.000
_cell.angle_alpha   90.00
_cell.angle_beta   90.00
_cell.angle_gamma   90.00
#
_symmetry.space_group_name_H-M   'P 1'
#
loop_
_entity.id
_entity.type
_entity.pdbx_description
1 polymer ?
#
loop_
_entity_poly.entity_id
_entity_poly.type
_entity_poly.pdbx_seq_one_letter_code
_entity_poly.pdbx_strand_id
1 'polypeptide(L)'
;STTQQNTAAAMAHFHGQQVFIHGCDPKADSTRMILGGMNQKTIMDTLRDEGAEMVTADKVISKGFGNIRCCESGGPEPGVGCAGRGVITAIDLMETHGAYTEDLNYVFYDVLGDVVCGGFAMPIRDGKAQEVYIICSGEMMAV
;
A
#
# COMPACT_ATOMS: atom_id res chain seq x y z
N SER A 1 -2.61 7.42 3.96
CA SER A 1 -3.05 8.46 4.90
C SER A 1 -1.87 9.30 5.38
N THR A 2 -2.12 10.56 5.74
CA THR A 2 -1.09 11.46 6.29
C THR A 2 -0.53 10.93 7.61
N THR A 3 -1.40 10.45 8.49
CA THR A 3 -1.00 9.88 9.79
C THR A 3 -0.05 8.70 9.60
N GLN A 4 -0.38 7.78 8.72
CA GLN A 4 0.43 6.60 8.46
C GLN A 4 1.81 6.98 7.89
N GLN A 5 1.88 7.90 6.92
CA GLN A 5 3.15 8.34 6.35
C GLN A 5 4.05 9.03 7.38
N ASN A 6 3.50 9.90 8.23
CA ASN A 6 4.25 10.54 9.31
C ASN A 6 4.73 9.53 10.36
N THR A 7 3.91 8.55 10.72
CA THR A 7 4.30 7.46 11.64
C THR A 7 5.46 6.65 11.05
N ALA A 8 5.35 6.21 9.81
CA ALA A 8 6.41 5.48 9.12
C ALA A 8 7.71 6.28 9.05
N ALA A 9 7.63 7.57 8.72
CA ALA A 9 8.79 8.45 8.67
C ALA A 9 9.46 8.58 10.05
N ALA A 10 8.69 8.75 11.12
CA ALA A 10 9.21 8.82 12.48
C ALA A 10 9.89 7.52 12.91
N MET A 11 9.29 6.37 12.60
CA MET A 11 9.85 5.06 12.92
C MET A 11 11.18 4.82 12.19
N ALA A 12 11.26 5.18 10.92
CA ALA A 12 12.50 5.04 10.15
C ALA A 12 13.58 5.99 10.64
N HIS A 13 13.23 7.27 10.89
CA HIS A 13 14.19 8.31 11.23
C HIS A 13 14.69 8.23 12.69
N PHE A 14 13.78 8.14 13.65
CA PHE A 14 14.13 8.18 15.07
C PHE A 14 14.45 6.82 15.67
N HIS A 15 13.94 5.75 15.10
CA HIS A 15 14.09 4.40 15.64
C HIS A 15 14.84 3.44 14.72
N GLY A 16 15.30 3.90 13.56
CA GLY A 16 16.07 3.09 12.62
C GLY A 16 15.32 1.88 12.07
N GLN A 17 13.99 1.91 12.08
CA GLN A 17 13.18 0.77 11.64
C GLN A 17 13.15 0.65 10.12
N GLN A 18 13.19 -0.59 9.65
CA GLN A 18 12.97 -0.91 8.23
C GLN A 18 11.47 -1.02 7.99
N VAL A 19 10.93 -0.08 7.23
CA VAL A 19 9.48 0.05 6.99
C VAL A 19 9.15 -0.15 5.53
N PHE A 20 8.05 -0.84 5.29
CA PHE A 20 7.43 -1.00 3.99
C PHE A 20 6.00 -0.42 4.04
N ILE A 21 5.63 0.37 3.05
CA ILE A 21 4.27 0.90 2.89
C ILE A 21 3.66 0.32 1.62
N HIS A 22 2.55 -0.38 1.76
CA HIS A 22 1.72 -0.84 0.67
C HIS A 22 0.44 -0.02 0.64
N GLY A 23 0.32 0.89 -0.32
CA GLY A 23 -0.89 1.69 -0.52
C GLY A 23 -2.00 0.86 -1.14
N CYS A 24 -3.12 0.79 -0.45
CA CYS A 24 -4.31 0.02 -0.86
C CYS A 24 -5.47 0.93 -1.31
N ASP A 25 -5.23 2.23 -1.47
CA ASP A 25 -6.21 3.17 -2.00
C ASP A 25 -6.07 3.26 -3.53
N PRO A 26 -7.17 3.15 -4.30
CA PRO A 26 -7.13 3.32 -5.77
C PRO A 26 -6.55 4.66 -6.26
N LYS A 27 -6.59 5.70 -5.41
CA LYS A 27 -5.97 7.00 -5.72
C LYS A 27 -4.44 6.98 -5.76
N ALA A 28 -3.83 5.91 -5.22
CA ALA A 28 -2.38 5.70 -5.23
C ALA A 28 -1.57 6.88 -4.66
N ASP A 29 -2.02 7.45 -3.55
CA ASP A 29 -1.39 8.59 -2.88
C ASP A 29 -0.89 8.28 -1.46
N SER A 30 -0.96 7.01 -1.04
CA SER A 30 -0.56 6.56 0.31
C SER A 30 0.93 6.70 0.58
N THR A 31 1.76 6.81 -0.46
CA THR A 31 3.22 6.87 -0.37
C THR A 31 3.80 8.19 -0.89
N ARG A 32 2.95 9.09 -1.35
CA ARG A 32 3.35 10.31 -2.05
C ARG A 32 4.27 11.22 -1.24
N MET A 33 4.00 11.41 0.04
CA MET A 33 4.82 12.26 0.91
C MET A 33 6.19 11.63 1.17
N ILE A 34 6.23 10.33 1.39
CA ILE A 34 7.48 9.57 1.59
C ILE A 34 8.37 9.64 0.35
N LEU A 35 7.76 9.68 -0.84
CA LEU A 35 8.45 9.78 -2.13
C LEU A 35 8.73 11.23 -2.57
N GLY A 36 8.61 12.21 -1.68
CA GLY A 36 8.91 13.61 -1.98
C GLY A 36 7.93 14.27 -2.95
N GLY A 37 6.67 13.83 -2.97
CA GLY A 37 5.61 14.34 -3.85
C GLY A 37 5.48 13.58 -5.18
N MET A 38 6.34 12.60 -5.44
CA MET A 38 6.28 11.78 -6.65
C MET A 38 5.12 10.77 -6.58
N ASN A 39 4.39 10.64 -7.68
CA ASN A 39 3.45 9.55 -7.88
C ASN A 39 4.17 8.40 -8.58
N GLN A 40 4.21 7.24 -7.96
CA GLN A 40 4.80 6.05 -8.58
C GLN A 40 3.79 5.31 -9.44
N LYS A 41 4.27 4.57 -10.45
CA LYS A 41 3.45 3.66 -11.24
C LYS A 41 2.91 2.56 -10.33
N THR A 42 1.62 2.28 -10.42
CA THR A 42 0.99 1.28 -9.57
C THR A 42 1.25 -0.15 -10.05
N ILE A 43 1.05 -1.11 -9.15
CA ILE A 43 1.15 -2.54 -9.49
C ILE A 43 0.14 -2.91 -10.57
N MET A 44 -1.10 -2.42 -10.44
CA MET A 44 -2.16 -2.70 -11.42
C MET A 44 -1.91 -2.04 -12.78
N ASP A 45 -1.32 -0.83 -12.81
CA ASP A 45 -0.91 -0.20 -14.07
C ASP A 45 0.21 -0.99 -14.74
N THR A 46 1.19 -1.44 -13.98
CA THR A 46 2.29 -2.27 -14.50
C THR A 46 1.77 -3.60 -15.02
N LEU A 47 0.86 -4.24 -14.27
CA LEU A 47 0.22 -5.49 -14.69
C LEU A 47 -0.54 -5.34 -16.03
N ARG A 48 -1.25 -4.23 -16.18
CA ARG A 48 -2.02 -3.93 -17.39
C ARG A 48 -1.15 -3.66 -18.60
N ASP A 49 -0.13 -2.81 -18.41
CA ASP A 49 0.71 -2.33 -19.50
C ASP A 49 1.73 -3.38 -19.97
N GLU A 50 2.25 -4.17 -19.05
CA GLU A 50 3.42 -5.01 -19.29
C GLU A 50 3.19 -6.51 -19.03
N GLY A 51 2.07 -6.88 -18.37
CA GLY A 51 1.72 -8.26 -18.00
C GLY A 51 2.28 -8.69 -16.65
N ALA A 52 1.76 -9.79 -16.13
CA ALA A 52 2.08 -10.28 -14.78
C ALA A 52 3.55 -10.66 -14.59
N GLU A 53 4.19 -11.19 -15.62
CA GLU A 53 5.61 -11.59 -15.57
C GLU A 53 6.56 -10.41 -15.40
N MET A 54 6.11 -9.21 -15.77
CA MET A 54 6.90 -7.99 -15.68
C MET A 54 6.68 -7.22 -14.38
N VAL A 55 5.71 -7.63 -13.55
CA VAL A 55 5.47 -7.05 -12.21
C VAL A 55 6.49 -7.61 -11.23
N THR A 56 7.71 -7.10 -11.28
CA THR A 56 8.78 -7.47 -10.34
C THR A 56 8.89 -6.44 -9.23
N ALA A 57 9.42 -6.87 -8.07
CA ALA A 57 9.64 -5.98 -6.93
C ALA A 57 10.45 -4.73 -7.33
N ASP A 58 11.47 -4.88 -8.14
CA ASP A 58 12.34 -3.77 -8.57
C ASP A 58 11.61 -2.71 -9.42
N LYS A 59 10.56 -3.11 -10.14
CA LYS A 59 9.78 -2.19 -10.98
C LYS A 59 8.72 -1.40 -10.22
N VAL A 60 8.11 -2.02 -9.21
CA VAL A 60 6.93 -1.47 -8.54
C VAL A 60 7.22 -0.97 -7.12
N ILE A 61 8.42 -1.23 -6.59
CA ILE A 61 8.85 -0.73 -5.29
C ILE A 61 9.78 0.46 -5.48
N SER A 62 9.40 1.58 -4.91
CA SER A 62 10.24 2.78 -4.83
C SER A 62 10.76 2.96 -3.40
N LYS A 63 11.94 3.52 -3.26
CA LYS A 63 12.50 3.91 -1.96
C LYS A 63 12.37 5.41 -1.77
N GLY A 64 11.88 5.83 -0.63
CA GLY A 64 11.72 7.23 -0.27
C GLY A 64 12.47 7.60 1.01
N PHE A 65 11.94 8.58 1.72
CA PHE A 65 12.52 9.07 2.97
C PHE A 65 12.84 7.92 3.94
N GLY A 66 14.01 7.98 4.55
CA GLY A 66 14.45 6.97 5.53
C GLY A 66 14.62 5.56 4.97
N ASN A 67 14.83 5.41 3.67
CA ASN A 67 14.87 4.13 2.95
C ASN A 67 13.56 3.32 3.05
N ILE A 68 12.45 3.99 3.35
CA ILE A 68 11.13 3.36 3.38
C ILE A 68 10.80 2.85 1.98
N ARG A 69 10.49 1.57 1.89
CA ARG A 69 10.03 0.93 0.65
C ARG A 69 8.55 1.17 0.45
N CYS A 70 8.17 1.52 -0.74
CA CYS A 70 6.82 1.94 -1.07
C CYS A 70 6.31 1.26 -2.32
N CYS A 71 5.09 0.73 -2.29
CA CYS A 71 4.35 0.36 -3.49
C CYS A 71 2.89 0.81 -3.38
N GLU A 72 2.23 0.94 -4.51
CA GLU A 72 0.81 1.27 -4.60
C GLU A 72 0.08 0.19 -5.40
N SER A 73 -1.00 -0.32 -4.84
CA SER A 73 -1.85 -1.30 -5.56
C SER A 73 -2.43 -0.70 -6.83
N GLY A 74 -2.96 0.49 -6.73
CA GLY A 74 -3.77 1.10 -7.79
C GLY A 74 -5.18 0.53 -7.85
N GLY A 75 -5.97 1.02 -8.79
CA GLY A 75 -7.34 0.59 -9.04
C GLY A 75 -7.48 -0.23 -10.32
N PRO A 76 -8.62 -0.89 -10.50
CA PRO A 76 -8.99 -1.48 -11.78
C PRO A 76 -9.24 -0.40 -12.83
N GLU A 77 -9.36 -0.79 -14.08
CA GLU A 77 -9.82 0.14 -15.11
C GLU A 77 -11.20 0.72 -14.74
N PRO A 78 -11.43 2.00 -15.03
CA PRO A 78 -12.74 2.61 -14.83
C PRO A 78 -13.83 1.78 -15.52
N GLY A 79 -14.85 1.38 -14.75
CA GLY A 79 -15.96 0.56 -15.26
C GLY A 79 -15.72 -0.95 -15.25
N VAL A 80 -14.55 -1.42 -14.85
CA VAL A 80 -14.22 -2.85 -14.82
C VAL A 80 -14.03 -3.33 -13.38
N GLY A 81 -15.10 -3.83 -12.78
CA GLY A 81 -15.06 -4.56 -11.52
C GLY A 81 -14.83 -3.71 -10.26
N CYS A 82 -14.66 -4.40 -9.14
CA CYS A 82 -14.46 -3.81 -7.83
C CYS A 82 -12.98 -3.47 -7.60
N ALA A 83 -12.71 -2.25 -7.13
CA ALA A 83 -11.35 -1.79 -6.80
C ALA A 83 -10.63 -2.69 -5.79
N GLY A 84 -11.37 -3.32 -4.86
CA GLY A 84 -10.80 -4.26 -3.90
C GLY A 84 -10.17 -5.51 -4.50
N ARG A 85 -10.59 -5.94 -5.69
CA ARG A 85 -9.90 -7.03 -6.41
C ARG A 85 -8.47 -6.65 -6.79
N GLY A 86 -8.26 -5.41 -7.19
CA GLY A 86 -6.92 -4.91 -7.50
C GLY A 86 -5.99 -4.97 -6.29
N VAL A 87 -6.49 -4.67 -5.10
CA VAL A 87 -5.71 -4.76 -3.85
C VAL A 87 -5.29 -6.22 -3.57
N ILE A 88 -6.23 -7.17 -3.69
CA ILE A 88 -5.94 -8.59 -3.49
C ILE A 88 -4.84 -9.04 -4.46
N THR A 89 -5.03 -8.79 -5.74
CA THR A 89 -4.06 -9.17 -6.79
C THR A 89 -2.69 -8.54 -6.53
N ALA A 90 -2.66 -7.27 -6.15
CA ALA A 90 -1.40 -6.57 -5.89
C ALA A 90 -0.64 -7.16 -4.69
N ILE A 91 -1.32 -7.49 -3.60
CA ILE A 91 -0.71 -8.11 -2.42
C ILE A 91 -0.18 -9.50 -2.76
N ASP A 92 -0.97 -10.33 -3.45
CA ASP A 92 -0.56 -11.67 -3.87
C ASP A 92 0.66 -11.64 -4.79
N LEU A 93 0.72 -10.69 -5.73
CA LEU A 93 1.89 -10.48 -6.59
C LEU A 93 3.12 -10.09 -5.77
N MET A 94 2.97 -9.18 -4.82
CA MET A 94 4.09 -8.78 -3.97
C MET A 94 4.60 -9.92 -3.09
N GLU A 95 3.73 -10.74 -2.54
CA GLU A 95 4.11 -11.95 -1.80
C GLU A 95 4.83 -12.95 -2.70
N THR A 96 4.29 -13.22 -3.88
CA THR A 96 4.88 -14.17 -4.85
C THR A 96 6.28 -13.75 -5.28
N HIS A 97 6.51 -12.44 -5.45
CA HIS A 97 7.81 -11.89 -5.83
C HIS A 97 8.74 -11.59 -4.64
N GLY A 98 8.37 -12.01 -3.43
CA GLY A 98 9.22 -11.87 -2.25
C GLY A 98 9.49 -10.42 -1.82
N ALA A 99 8.54 -9.52 -2.06
CA ALA A 99 8.67 -8.10 -1.74
C ALA A 99 8.77 -7.84 -0.22
N TYR A 100 8.13 -8.67 0.58
CA TYR A 100 8.13 -8.57 2.04
C TYR A 100 9.28 -9.39 2.63
N THR A 101 10.45 -8.79 2.65
CA THR A 101 11.69 -9.44 3.08
C THR A 101 11.81 -9.54 4.60
N GLU A 102 12.62 -10.48 5.10
CA GLU A 102 12.81 -10.72 6.54
C GLU A 102 13.48 -9.57 7.30
N ASP A 103 14.16 -8.67 6.60
CA ASP A 103 14.79 -7.48 7.19
C ASP A 103 13.79 -6.38 7.55
N LEU A 104 12.54 -6.48 7.11
CA LEU A 104 11.48 -5.54 7.45
C LEU A 104 11.05 -5.69 8.91
N ASN A 105 11.01 -4.58 9.63
CA ASN A 105 10.43 -4.52 10.97
C ASN A 105 8.91 -4.32 10.91
N TYR A 106 8.44 -3.53 9.94
CA TYR A 106 7.02 -3.19 9.79
C TYR A 106 6.59 -3.16 8.33
N VAL A 107 5.39 -3.67 8.08
CA VAL A 107 4.66 -3.52 6.83
C VAL A 107 3.34 -2.81 7.14
N PHE A 108 3.14 -1.66 6.54
CA PHE A 108 1.90 -0.90 6.64
C PHE A 108 1.04 -1.11 5.39
N TYR A 109 -0.19 -1.56 5.59
CA TYR A 109 -1.23 -1.55 4.58
C TYR A 109 -2.10 -0.32 4.81
N ASP A 110 -2.00 0.68 3.96
CA ASP A 110 -2.80 1.91 4.04
C ASP A 110 -4.10 1.74 3.27
N VAL A 111 -5.12 1.28 3.98
CA VAL A 111 -6.40 0.88 3.40
C VAL A 111 -7.36 2.07 3.32
N LEU A 112 -8.12 2.15 2.23
CA LEU A 112 -9.18 3.13 2.03
C LEU A 112 -10.19 3.12 3.19
N GLY A 113 -10.54 4.30 3.70
CA GLY A 113 -11.43 4.43 4.86
C GLY A 113 -12.91 4.23 4.55
N ASP A 114 -13.35 4.68 3.38
CA ASP A 114 -14.72 4.51 2.88
C ASP A 114 -14.82 3.20 2.08
N VAL A 115 -14.94 2.09 2.79
CA VAL A 115 -14.94 0.75 2.19
C VAL A 115 -16.21 0.54 1.35
N VAL A 116 -16.01 0.33 0.05
CA VAL A 116 -17.10 0.07 -0.89
C VAL A 116 -17.24 -1.41 -1.27
N CYS A 117 -16.24 -2.25 -0.97
CA CYS A 117 -16.32 -3.71 -1.17
C CYS A 117 -15.35 -4.47 -0.28
N GLY A 118 -15.63 -5.77 -0.07
CA GLY A 118 -14.88 -6.64 0.83
C GLY A 118 -13.40 -6.86 0.47
N GLY A 119 -12.98 -6.52 -0.74
CA GLY A 119 -11.58 -6.65 -1.15
C GLY A 119 -10.61 -5.76 -0.37
N PHE A 120 -11.07 -4.61 0.10
CA PHE A 120 -10.25 -3.73 0.95
C PHE A 120 -10.02 -4.28 2.35
N ALA A 121 -10.86 -5.20 2.82
CA ALA A 121 -10.70 -5.86 4.10
C ALA A 121 -9.73 -7.07 4.04
N MET A 122 -9.21 -7.41 2.86
CA MET A 122 -8.37 -8.59 2.67
C MET A 122 -7.13 -8.61 3.60
N PRO A 123 -6.36 -7.53 3.77
CA PRO A 123 -5.22 -7.56 4.66
C PRO A 123 -5.57 -7.96 6.11
N ILE A 124 -6.78 -7.61 6.53
CA ILE A 124 -7.30 -7.94 7.87
C ILE A 124 -7.86 -9.37 7.88
N ARG A 125 -8.75 -9.67 6.93
CA ARG A 125 -9.49 -10.94 6.87
C ARG A 125 -8.57 -12.15 6.68
N ASP A 126 -7.56 -12.03 5.84
CA ASP A 126 -6.67 -13.12 5.47
C ASP A 126 -5.41 -13.17 6.37
N GLY A 127 -5.43 -12.45 7.49
CA GLY A 127 -4.38 -12.51 8.50
C GLY A 127 -3.05 -11.90 8.06
N LYS A 128 -3.05 -11.02 7.05
CA LYS A 128 -1.84 -10.32 6.60
C LYS A 128 -1.42 -9.25 7.61
N ALA A 129 -2.37 -8.61 8.27
CA ALA A 129 -2.14 -7.61 9.31
C ALA A 129 -2.26 -8.23 10.69
N GLN A 130 -1.29 -7.99 11.56
CA GLN A 130 -1.28 -8.40 12.95
C GLN A 130 -2.05 -7.42 13.84
N GLU A 131 -2.08 -6.16 13.47
CA GLU A 131 -2.72 -5.08 14.18
C GLU A 131 -3.51 -4.19 13.22
N VAL A 132 -4.63 -3.65 13.67
CA VAL A 132 -5.50 -2.78 12.87
C VAL A 132 -5.73 -1.47 13.61
N TYR A 133 -5.43 -0.37 12.96
CA TYR A 133 -5.63 0.99 13.48
C TYR A 133 -6.65 1.71 12.63
N ILE A 134 -7.71 2.22 13.27
CA ILE A 134 -8.75 3.01 12.61
C ILE A 134 -8.48 4.48 12.90
N ILE A 135 -8.20 5.26 11.87
CA ILE A 135 -7.96 6.69 11.98
C ILE A 135 -9.24 7.42 11.59
N CYS A 136 -9.78 8.17 12.53
CA CYS A 136 -10.97 9.00 12.30
C CYS A 136 -10.80 10.39 12.92
N SER A 137 -11.47 11.39 12.36
CA SER A 137 -11.44 12.77 12.85
C SER A 137 -12.34 13.01 14.06
N GLY A 138 -13.22 12.06 14.41
CA GLY A 138 -14.25 12.23 15.44
C GLY A 138 -15.46 13.04 14.98
N GLU A 139 -15.51 13.45 13.75
CA GLU A 139 -16.71 14.05 13.16
C GLU A 139 -17.76 12.98 12.87
N MET A 140 -19.05 13.35 12.95
CA MET A 140 -20.15 12.38 12.77
C MET A 140 -20.11 11.64 11.44
N MET A 141 -19.60 12.26 10.38
CA MET A 141 -19.47 11.65 9.06
C MET A 141 -18.20 10.77 8.91
N ALA A 142 -17.34 10.74 9.92
CA ALA A 142 -16.10 9.95 9.90
C ALA A 142 -16.19 8.66 10.73
N VAL A 143 -17.37 8.37 11.29
CA VAL A 143 -17.61 7.21 12.19
C VAL A 143 -18.55 6.21 11.53
#